data_11878883fd4eadf0e9693e6dec4a0303
#
_entry.id   11878883fd4eadf0e9693e6dec4a0303
#
_cell.length_a   1.000
_cell.length_b   1.000
_cell.length_c   1.000
_cell.angle_alpha   90.00
_cell.angle_beta   90.00
_cell.angle_gamma   90.00
#
_symmetry.space_group_name_H-M   'P 1'
#
loop_
_entity.id
_entity.type
_entity.pdbx_description
1 polymer ?
#
loop_
_entity_poly.entity_id
_entity_poly.type
_entity_poly.pdbx_seq_one_letter_code
_entity_poly.pdbx_strand_id
1 'polypeptide(L)'
;MHRMLTAAAAAALALTLAPATARAEALFWSTQAKPVEESQAMREQVLAGFEGGVDYQGMDNGPWLTRIQAEMQAGTGTIAVLGGLHGDLSGLEAGLVDLSGADTAGIAPATLELGRLGTDEQKYVPWMQATYLMAANRKALEHLPEGADLNALTYDQLIAWATALNEATGGPKLGFPAGPQGLKHRFFQGFLLPAYTGSTVTQFRSAEAETAWEAFKTLWAQTNPASANYGFMQEPLLTEEVWVAFDHVARLGDAFNQRPDDFVAFPAPAGPKGRAFMPVIAGVAVMSTAPDMDQSMALVNYMLKPETQVATLRATNFFPVKDIPLPDDMPASVKAFGPAIAAMTGAPDALPALLPMGLGEMGGQFNQIYTDTFEQIVLGGRPVRDTLDAQAEALRALMVETGAPCWAPDAPSDGPCPVE
;
A
#
# COMPACT_ATOMS: atom_id res chain seq x y z
N MET A 1 46.67 78.49 31.05
CA MET A 1 45.94 77.32 31.51
C MET A 1 45.12 76.76 30.31
N HIS A 2 45.68 75.83 29.59
CA HIS A 2 45.06 75.24 28.40
C HIS A 2 44.52 73.87 28.82
N ARG A 3 43.21 73.64 28.55
CA ARG A 3 42.59 72.30 28.64
C ARG A 3 42.50 71.73 27.28
N MET A 4 43.18 70.65 26.99
CA MET A 4 43.00 69.81 25.82
C MET A 4 41.82 68.90 26.05
N LEU A 5 40.86 68.89 25.09
CA LEU A 5 39.77 67.92 24.97
C LEU A 5 40.20 66.88 23.96
N THR A 6 40.31 65.61 24.39
CA THR A 6 40.52 64.44 23.54
C THR A 6 39.17 63.92 23.17
N ALA A 7 38.83 63.89 21.85
CA ALA A 7 37.66 63.26 21.29
C ALA A 7 37.99 61.79 21.00
N ALA A 8 37.31 60.88 21.67
CA ALA A 8 37.35 59.44 21.36
C ALA A 8 36.29 59.12 20.26
N ALA A 9 36.71 58.67 19.12
CA ALA A 9 35.84 58.18 18.03
C ALA A 9 35.46 56.72 18.32
N ALA A 10 34.19 56.45 18.63
CA ALA A 10 33.64 55.11 18.73
C ALA A 10 33.19 54.66 17.33
N ALA A 11 33.91 53.70 16.73
CA ALA A 11 33.49 53.06 15.50
C ALA A 11 32.43 51.99 15.85
N ALA A 12 31.16 52.26 15.51
CA ALA A 12 30.08 51.29 15.60
C ALA A 12 30.15 50.33 14.40
N LEU A 13 30.50 49.06 14.66
CA LEU A 13 30.44 47.98 13.68
C LEU A 13 28.96 47.55 13.54
N ALA A 14 28.29 48.04 12.51
CA ALA A 14 26.95 47.56 12.14
C ALA A 14 27.07 46.18 11.50
N LEU A 15 26.83 45.09 12.24
CA LEU A 15 26.57 43.80 11.66
C LEU A 15 25.20 43.89 10.95
N THR A 16 25.21 43.94 9.62
CA THR A 16 24.02 43.72 8.79
C THR A 16 23.70 42.24 8.82
N LEU A 17 22.82 41.81 9.73
CA LEU A 17 22.10 40.54 9.61
C LEU A 17 21.24 40.65 8.34
N ALA A 18 21.67 40.03 7.24
CA ALA A 18 20.81 39.80 6.10
C ALA A 18 19.64 38.95 6.59
N PRO A 19 18.38 39.33 6.35
CA PRO A 19 17.26 38.45 6.66
C PRO A 19 17.47 37.14 5.90
N ALA A 20 17.59 36.02 6.62
CA ALA A 20 17.45 34.72 6.02
C ALA A 20 16.01 34.70 5.40
N THR A 21 15.92 34.75 4.09
CA THR A 21 14.63 34.54 3.42
C THR A 21 14.15 33.19 3.84
N ALA A 22 13.09 33.14 4.66
CA ALA A 22 12.44 31.88 5.02
C ALA A 22 12.03 31.21 3.71
N ARG A 23 12.63 30.05 3.43
CA ARG A 23 12.26 29.26 2.27
C ARG A 23 10.83 28.80 2.48
N ALA A 24 10.00 28.85 1.44
CA ALA A 24 8.64 28.33 1.50
C ALA A 24 8.69 26.80 1.78
N GLU A 25 7.75 26.30 2.58
CA GLU A 25 7.62 24.86 2.83
C GLU A 25 7.44 24.11 1.51
N ALA A 26 8.08 22.93 1.39
CA ALA A 26 7.91 22.07 0.24
C ALA A 26 6.53 21.39 0.27
N LEU A 27 5.67 21.63 -0.72
CA LEU A 27 4.39 20.94 -0.81
C LEU A 27 4.61 19.47 -1.21
N PHE A 28 4.31 18.56 -0.29
CA PHE A 28 4.30 17.12 -0.53
C PHE A 28 2.86 16.64 -0.74
N TRP A 29 2.52 16.36 -1.98
CA TRP A 29 1.17 16.00 -2.44
C TRP A 29 1.04 14.49 -2.55
N SER A 30 0.26 13.81 -1.69
CA SER A 30 0.30 12.35 -1.53
C SER A 30 -1.07 11.70 -1.63
N THR A 31 -1.14 10.46 -2.17
CA THR A 31 -2.33 9.60 -2.09
C THR A 31 -2.46 8.87 -0.76
N GLN A 32 -1.47 8.96 0.14
CA GLN A 32 -1.51 8.35 1.47
C GLN A 32 -2.27 9.26 2.45
N ALA A 33 -3.61 9.17 2.39
CA ALA A 33 -4.53 10.03 3.14
C ALA A 33 -5.19 9.33 4.33
N LYS A 34 -5.22 8.01 4.33
CA LYS A 34 -5.99 7.20 5.31
C LYS A 34 -5.16 6.02 5.82
N PRO A 35 -5.27 5.70 7.13
CA PRO A 35 -6.04 6.43 8.14
C PRO A 35 -5.52 7.85 8.39
N VAL A 36 -6.32 8.73 8.98
CA VAL A 36 -5.97 10.14 9.23
C VAL A 36 -4.76 10.25 10.15
N GLU A 37 -4.66 9.32 11.10
CA GLU A 37 -3.57 9.20 12.06
C GLU A 37 -2.21 8.99 11.36
N GLU A 38 -2.20 8.26 10.24
CA GLU A 38 -1.00 8.07 9.41
C GLU A 38 -0.52 9.41 8.82
N SER A 39 -1.44 10.19 8.24
CA SER A 39 -1.12 11.51 7.70
C SER A 39 -0.62 12.47 8.78
N GLN A 40 -1.15 12.40 9.99
CA GLN A 40 -0.68 13.19 11.13
C GLN A 40 0.73 12.74 11.56
N ALA A 41 0.95 11.43 11.69
CA ALA A 41 2.25 10.87 12.04
C ALA A 41 3.32 11.21 11.00
N MET A 42 2.98 11.24 9.72
CA MET A 42 3.88 11.71 8.67
C MET A 42 4.34 13.14 8.90
N ARG A 43 3.41 14.07 9.21
CA ARG A 43 3.76 15.48 9.47
C ARG A 43 4.61 15.67 10.73
N GLU A 44 4.19 15.03 11.83
CA GLU A 44 4.72 15.30 13.18
C GLU A 44 5.98 14.49 13.50
N GLN A 45 6.13 13.29 12.95
CA GLN A 45 7.18 12.35 13.34
C GLN A 45 8.19 12.08 12.22
N VAL A 46 7.75 12.08 10.96
CA VAL A 46 8.62 11.74 9.83
C VAL A 46 9.20 13.01 9.19
N LEU A 47 8.34 13.94 8.80
CA LEU A 47 8.73 15.12 8.01
C LEU A 47 9.18 16.31 8.84
N ALA A 48 8.88 16.32 10.13
CA ALA A 48 9.27 17.41 11.04
C ALA A 48 10.80 17.67 11.13
N GLY A 49 11.61 16.67 10.78
CA GLY A 49 13.08 16.78 10.77
C GLY A 49 13.67 17.32 9.46
N PHE A 50 12.85 17.63 8.45
CA PHE A 50 13.33 18.16 7.17
C PHE A 50 13.61 19.67 7.30
N GLU A 51 14.83 20.10 6.95
CA GLU A 51 15.20 21.53 6.94
C GLU A 51 14.46 22.28 5.83
N GLY A 52 13.75 23.33 6.18
CA GLY A 52 12.94 24.13 5.26
C GLY A 52 11.44 23.85 5.35
N GLY A 53 11.04 22.85 6.11
CA GLY A 53 9.64 22.50 6.34
C GLY A 53 8.98 21.78 5.18
N VAL A 54 7.93 21.01 5.48
CA VAL A 54 7.11 20.28 4.51
C VAL A 54 5.63 20.47 4.81
N ASP A 55 4.89 20.97 3.84
CA ASP A 55 3.42 20.93 3.84
C ASP A 55 2.96 19.59 3.25
N TYR A 56 2.72 18.60 4.10
CA TYR A 56 2.24 17.27 3.68
C TYR A 56 0.72 17.26 3.57
N GLN A 57 0.23 16.99 2.37
CA GLN A 57 -1.20 16.90 2.09
C GLN A 57 -1.54 15.56 1.46
N GLY A 58 -2.28 14.73 2.23
CA GLY A 58 -2.82 13.46 1.77
C GLY A 58 -4.25 13.63 1.26
N MET A 59 -4.60 12.95 0.14
CA MET A 59 -5.93 13.00 -0.44
C MET A 59 -6.28 11.77 -1.25
N ASP A 60 -7.54 11.64 -1.63
CA ASP A 60 -7.99 10.58 -2.51
C ASP A 60 -7.43 10.75 -3.93
N ASN A 61 -7.23 9.66 -4.65
CA ASN A 61 -6.56 9.61 -5.95
C ASN A 61 -7.14 10.58 -7.00
N GLY A 62 -8.47 10.70 -7.13
CA GLY A 62 -9.10 11.57 -8.12
C GLY A 62 -8.69 13.05 -8.00
N PRO A 63 -8.92 13.72 -6.86
CA PRO A 63 -8.44 15.08 -6.62
C PRO A 63 -6.92 15.23 -6.74
N TRP A 64 -6.16 14.21 -6.30
CA TRP A 64 -4.70 14.15 -6.41
C TRP A 64 -4.27 14.25 -7.88
N LEU A 65 -4.80 13.38 -8.73
CA LEU A 65 -4.48 13.33 -10.16
C LEU A 65 -4.93 14.58 -10.91
N THR A 66 -6.15 15.08 -10.66
CA THR A 66 -6.71 16.26 -11.30
C THR A 66 -5.80 17.48 -11.14
N ARG A 67 -5.27 17.69 -9.92
CA ARG A 67 -4.36 18.81 -9.68
C ARG A 67 -3.02 18.65 -10.41
N ILE A 68 -2.45 17.46 -10.40
CA ILE A 68 -1.19 17.16 -11.10
C ILE A 68 -1.33 17.47 -12.60
N GLN A 69 -2.40 16.99 -13.23
CA GLN A 69 -2.67 17.23 -14.64
C GLN A 69 -2.85 18.71 -14.94
N ALA A 70 -3.51 19.47 -14.05
CA ALA A 70 -3.65 20.92 -14.21
C ALA A 70 -2.30 21.65 -14.14
N GLU A 71 -1.41 21.28 -13.21
CA GLU A 71 -0.06 21.89 -13.12
C GLU A 71 0.81 21.49 -14.32
N MET A 72 0.71 20.24 -14.82
CA MET A 72 1.39 19.80 -16.04
C MET A 72 0.93 20.61 -17.26
N GLN A 73 -0.38 20.82 -17.43
CA GLN A 73 -0.93 21.61 -18.53
C GLN A 73 -0.53 23.08 -18.46
N ALA A 74 -0.46 23.64 -17.25
CA ALA A 74 -0.05 25.02 -17.04
C ALA A 74 1.46 25.23 -17.29
N GLY A 75 2.28 24.17 -17.22
CA GLY A 75 3.73 24.25 -17.29
C GLY A 75 4.38 24.94 -16.07
N THR A 76 3.60 25.20 -15.02
CA THR A 76 4.04 25.79 -13.74
C THR A 76 3.24 25.15 -12.60
N GLY A 77 3.85 25.00 -11.43
CA GLY A 77 3.19 24.35 -10.32
C GLY A 77 3.70 24.81 -8.96
N THR A 78 3.08 24.27 -7.94
CA THR A 78 3.43 24.49 -6.53
C THR A 78 3.81 23.19 -5.84
N ILE A 79 3.53 22.04 -6.46
CA ILE A 79 3.86 20.74 -5.91
C ILE A 79 5.38 20.52 -6.05
N ALA A 80 6.05 20.32 -4.90
CA ALA A 80 7.47 20.02 -4.85
C ALA A 80 7.73 18.52 -5.03
N VAL A 81 7.01 17.66 -4.28
CA VAL A 81 7.15 16.21 -4.31
C VAL A 81 5.78 15.56 -4.38
N LEU A 82 5.65 14.55 -5.22
CA LEU A 82 4.50 13.65 -5.26
C LEU A 82 4.78 12.42 -4.42
N GLY A 83 3.77 11.97 -3.66
CA GLY A 83 3.70 10.63 -3.08
C GLY A 83 2.54 9.89 -3.72
N GLY A 84 2.78 8.65 -4.17
CA GLY A 84 1.74 7.82 -4.77
C GLY A 84 2.09 6.35 -4.70
N LEU A 85 1.10 5.49 -4.81
CA LEU A 85 1.35 4.08 -5.02
C LEU A 85 1.87 3.86 -6.45
N HIS A 86 2.57 2.76 -6.66
CA HIS A 86 3.14 2.40 -7.96
C HIS A 86 2.16 2.62 -9.13
N GLY A 87 0.91 2.15 -8.99
CA GLY A 87 -0.12 2.32 -10.02
C GLY A 87 -0.63 3.75 -10.19
N ASP A 88 -0.56 4.60 -9.15
CA ASP A 88 -1.02 5.99 -9.21
C ASP A 88 -0.09 6.88 -10.04
N LEU A 89 1.23 6.55 -10.04
CA LEU A 89 2.26 7.31 -10.75
C LEU A 89 2.36 6.93 -12.24
N SER A 90 1.81 5.79 -12.64
CA SER A 90 1.76 5.35 -14.03
C SER A 90 0.88 6.29 -14.88
N GLY A 91 1.36 6.68 -16.04
CA GLY A 91 0.71 7.67 -16.92
C GLY A 91 1.12 9.12 -16.66
N LEU A 92 2.00 9.37 -15.68
CA LEU A 92 2.53 10.70 -15.36
C LEU A 92 3.97 10.92 -15.86
N GLU A 93 4.57 9.93 -16.53
CA GLU A 93 6.01 9.87 -16.88
C GLU A 93 6.52 11.13 -17.57
N ALA A 94 5.71 11.69 -18.48
CA ALA A 94 6.07 12.89 -19.24
C ALA A 94 6.21 14.16 -18.38
N GLY A 95 5.52 14.19 -17.22
CA GLY A 95 5.55 15.32 -16.28
C GLY A 95 6.55 15.14 -15.14
N LEU A 96 7.22 13.97 -15.05
CA LEU A 96 8.14 13.64 -13.96
C LEU A 96 9.60 13.80 -14.40
N VAL A 97 10.44 14.34 -13.53
CA VAL A 97 11.89 14.44 -13.77
C VAL A 97 12.58 13.09 -13.55
N ASP A 98 13.78 12.93 -14.11
CA ASP A 98 14.64 11.80 -13.85
C ASP A 98 15.29 11.91 -12.46
N LEU A 99 15.06 10.91 -11.62
CA LEU A 99 15.57 10.77 -10.25
C LEU A 99 16.77 9.80 -10.15
N SER A 100 17.45 9.50 -11.26
CA SER A 100 18.64 8.61 -11.25
C SER A 100 19.77 9.14 -10.37
N GLY A 101 19.77 10.44 -10.03
CA GLY A 101 20.69 11.07 -9.08
C GLY A 101 20.33 10.92 -7.59
N ALA A 102 19.19 10.29 -7.26
CA ALA A 102 18.80 10.07 -5.86
C ALA A 102 19.63 8.95 -5.21
N ASP A 103 19.75 8.99 -3.87
CA ASP A 103 20.44 7.93 -3.10
C ASP A 103 19.56 6.66 -3.01
N THR A 104 19.68 5.81 -4.00
CA THR A 104 18.95 4.52 -4.08
C THR A 104 19.75 3.32 -3.55
N ALA A 105 20.91 3.54 -2.96
CA ALA A 105 21.73 2.47 -2.40
C ALA A 105 20.93 1.62 -1.39
N GLY A 106 21.00 0.29 -1.52
CA GLY A 106 20.28 -0.65 -0.66
C GLY A 106 18.82 -0.94 -1.07
N ILE A 107 18.32 -0.32 -2.15
CA ILE A 107 17.03 -0.71 -2.75
C ILE A 107 17.28 -1.84 -3.76
N ALA A 108 16.46 -2.90 -3.71
CA ALA A 108 16.58 -4.02 -4.63
C ALA A 108 16.37 -3.57 -6.09
N PRO A 109 17.17 -4.08 -7.06
CA PRO A 109 17.04 -3.67 -8.47
C PRO A 109 15.63 -3.87 -9.05
N ALA A 110 14.97 -4.98 -8.72
CA ALA A 110 13.60 -5.24 -9.18
C ALA A 110 12.59 -4.22 -8.64
N THR A 111 12.79 -3.70 -7.42
CA THR A 111 11.95 -2.65 -6.83
C THR A 111 12.22 -1.30 -7.50
N LEU A 112 13.49 -0.98 -7.80
CA LEU A 112 13.85 0.23 -8.54
C LEU A 112 13.29 0.23 -9.96
N GLU A 113 13.29 -0.93 -10.62
CA GLU A 113 12.73 -1.09 -11.98
C GLU A 113 11.28 -0.64 -12.07
N LEU A 114 10.48 -0.87 -11.02
CA LEU A 114 9.10 -0.38 -10.96
C LEU A 114 9.02 1.14 -11.10
N GLY A 115 10.02 1.86 -10.58
CA GLY A 115 10.10 3.31 -10.62
C GLY A 115 10.41 3.91 -11.99
N ARG A 116 10.79 3.09 -12.95
CA ARG A 116 11.02 3.54 -14.34
C ARG A 116 9.72 3.72 -15.13
N LEU A 117 8.64 3.09 -14.70
CA LEU A 117 7.33 3.17 -15.37
C LEU A 117 7.41 2.83 -16.88
N GLY A 118 8.28 1.88 -17.25
CA GLY A 118 8.47 1.46 -18.63
C GLY A 118 9.38 2.40 -19.48
N THR A 119 10.03 3.37 -18.84
CA THR A 119 11.02 4.27 -19.50
C THR A 119 12.46 3.89 -19.14
N ASP A 120 13.44 4.55 -19.75
CA ASP A 120 14.86 4.38 -19.40
C ASP A 120 15.28 5.24 -18.18
N GLU A 121 14.41 6.14 -17.69
CA GLU A 121 14.66 7.07 -16.60
C GLU A 121 14.02 6.62 -15.30
N GLN A 122 14.55 7.04 -14.17
CA GLN A 122 13.95 6.79 -12.85
C GLN A 122 12.85 7.83 -12.55
N LYS A 123 11.61 7.57 -12.91
CA LYS A 123 10.50 8.52 -12.79
C LYS A 123 9.98 8.70 -11.37
N TYR A 124 10.08 7.66 -10.55
CA TYR A 124 9.89 7.78 -9.10
C TYR A 124 10.88 6.87 -8.36
N VAL A 125 11.17 7.18 -7.11
CA VAL A 125 11.97 6.28 -6.26
C VAL A 125 11.04 5.63 -5.25
N PRO A 126 11.00 4.28 -5.18
CA PRO A 126 10.34 3.59 -4.08
C PRO A 126 10.93 4.03 -2.74
N TRP A 127 10.08 4.33 -1.73
CA TRP A 127 10.56 4.80 -0.43
C TRP A 127 9.97 4.04 0.76
N MET A 128 8.80 3.44 0.61
CA MET A 128 8.20 2.54 1.60
C MET A 128 7.38 1.46 0.91
N GLN A 129 7.15 0.36 1.62
CA GLN A 129 6.35 -0.76 1.15
C GLN A 129 5.50 -1.35 2.26
N ALA A 130 4.36 -1.91 1.87
CA ALA A 130 3.46 -2.61 2.75
C ALA A 130 2.85 -3.83 2.04
N THR A 131 2.03 -4.57 2.75
CA THR A 131 1.24 -5.68 2.20
C THR A 131 0.07 -5.97 3.11
N TYR A 132 -0.65 -7.03 2.80
CA TYR A 132 -1.72 -7.57 3.63
C TYR A 132 -1.27 -8.89 4.25
N LEU A 133 -1.73 -9.14 5.47
CA LEU A 133 -1.44 -10.37 6.20
C LEU A 133 -2.73 -10.96 6.78
N MET A 134 -2.65 -12.21 7.13
CA MET A 134 -3.57 -12.80 8.11
C MET A 134 -3.08 -12.48 9.52
N ALA A 135 -4.03 -12.30 10.42
CA ALA A 135 -3.78 -12.18 11.85
C ALA A 135 -4.69 -13.16 12.60
N ALA A 136 -4.18 -13.77 13.67
CA ALA A 136 -5.02 -14.59 14.52
C ALA A 136 -4.78 -14.30 16.01
N ASN A 137 -5.85 -14.31 16.80
CA ASN A 137 -5.74 -14.46 18.24
C ASN A 137 -5.16 -15.85 18.53
N ARG A 138 -4.20 -15.95 19.45
CA ARG A 138 -3.54 -17.23 19.79
C ARG A 138 -4.50 -18.31 20.26
N LYS A 139 -5.66 -17.93 20.83
CA LYS A 139 -6.74 -18.87 21.16
C LYS A 139 -7.24 -19.65 19.94
N ALA A 140 -7.20 -19.04 18.75
CA ALA A 140 -7.64 -19.72 17.53
C ALA A 140 -6.72 -20.88 17.13
N LEU A 141 -5.45 -20.85 17.56
CA LEU A 141 -4.46 -21.85 17.18
C LEU A 141 -4.76 -23.25 17.72
N GLU A 142 -5.52 -23.34 18.83
CA GLU A 142 -5.98 -24.62 19.38
C GLU A 142 -6.91 -25.39 18.42
N HIS A 143 -7.50 -24.69 17.46
CA HIS A 143 -8.43 -25.23 16.46
C HIS A 143 -7.80 -25.32 15.06
N LEU A 144 -6.49 -25.06 14.94
CA LEU A 144 -5.81 -25.21 13.67
C LEU A 144 -5.83 -26.68 13.22
N PRO A 145 -6.13 -27.00 11.95
CA PRO A 145 -6.11 -28.37 11.45
C PRO A 145 -4.79 -29.08 11.74
N GLU A 146 -4.86 -30.37 12.10
CA GLU A 146 -3.68 -31.17 12.41
C GLU A 146 -2.67 -31.15 11.26
N GLY A 147 -1.41 -30.84 11.57
CA GLY A 147 -0.32 -30.75 10.60
C GLY A 147 -0.31 -29.47 9.75
N ALA A 148 -1.24 -28.53 9.96
CA ALA A 148 -1.21 -27.25 9.28
C ALA A 148 -0.10 -26.34 9.85
N ASP A 149 0.62 -25.69 8.94
CA ASP A 149 1.61 -24.66 9.26
C ASP A 149 1.05 -23.29 8.90
N LEU A 150 1.03 -22.34 9.84
CA LEU A 150 0.55 -20.98 9.61
C LEU A 150 1.26 -20.30 8.45
N ASN A 151 2.55 -20.56 8.28
CA ASN A 151 3.35 -19.97 7.20
C ASN A 151 3.14 -20.66 5.84
N ALA A 152 2.44 -21.80 5.83
CA ALA A 152 2.21 -22.61 4.64
C ALA A 152 0.73 -23.00 4.42
N LEU A 153 -0.21 -22.28 5.05
CA LEU A 153 -1.65 -22.54 4.92
C LEU A 153 -2.11 -22.51 3.46
N THR A 154 -3.05 -23.41 3.14
CA THR A 154 -3.83 -23.36 1.91
C THR A 154 -5.24 -22.80 2.19
N TYR A 155 -5.98 -22.41 1.12
CA TYR A 155 -7.38 -21.99 1.28
C TYR A 155 -8.27 -23.11 1.86
N ASP A 156 -8.04 -24.35 1.48
CA ASP A 156 -8.79 -25.50 2.04
C ASP A 156 -8.55 -25.64 3.55
N GLN A 157 -7.30 -25.47 4.00
CA GLN A 157 -6.96 -25.49 5.42
C GLN A 157 -7.56 -24.29 6.17
N LEU A 158 -7.60 -23.11 5.56
CA LEU A 158 -8.26 -21.94 6.17
C LEU A 158 -9.77 -22.16 6.31
N ILE A 159 -10.43 -22.75 5.30
CA ILE A 159 -11.85 -23.13 5.37
C ILE A 159 -12.09 -24.14 6.50
N ALA A 160 -11.27 -25.19 6.59
CA ALA A 160 -11.36 -26.18 7.63
C ALA A 160 -11.16 -25.57 9.03
N TRP A 161 -10.18 -24.67 9.17
CA TRP A 161 -9.94 -23.96 10.42
C TRP A 161 -11.10 -23.05 10.82
N ALA A 162 -11.62 -22.26 9.88
CA ALA A 162 -12.78 -21.41 10.13
C ALA A 162 -14.03 -22.22 10.54
N THR A 163 -14.22 -23.42 9.94
CA THR A 163 -15.29 -24.35 10.31
C THR A 163 -15.10 -24.86 11.74
N ALA A 164 -13.90 -25.33 12.09
CA ALA A 164 -13.59 -25.79 13.44
C ALA A 164 -13.77 -24.69 14.50
N LEU A 165 -13.38 -23.45 14.19
CA LEU A 165 -13.62 -22.30 15.06
C LEU A 165 -15.11 -22.04 15.27
N ASN A 166 -15.90 -22.07 14.20
CA ASN A 166 -17.35 -21.88 14.27
C ASN A 166 -18.02 -22.93 15.16
N GLU A 167 -17.67 -24.21 15.00
CA GLU A 167 -18.17 -25.32 15.81
C GLU A 167 -17.77 -25.18 17.30
N ALA A 168 -16.51 -24.83 17.57
CA ALA A 168 -15.97 -24.73 18.90
C ALA A 168 -16.51 -23.53 19.70
N THR A 169 -16.76 -22.41 19.03
CA THR A 169 -17.16 -21.14 19.68
C THR A 169 -18.66 -20.87 19.61
N GLY A 170 -19.41 -21.68 18.85
CA GLY A 170 -20.84 -21.50 18.62
C GLY A 170 -21.17 -20.31 17.71
N GLY A 171 -20.19 -19.82 16.92
CA GLY A 171 -20.36 -18.76 15.93
C GLY A 171 -19.08 -18.46 15.13
N PRO A 172 -19.22 -17.88 13.93
CA PRO A 172 -18.07 -17.61 13.04
C PRO A 172 -17.06 -16.64 13.67
N LYS A 173 -15.78 -17.02 13.65
CA LYS A 173 -14.66 -16.22 14.19
C LYS A 173 -13.64 -15.80 13.14
N LEU A 174 -13.90 -16.05 11.86
CA LEU A 174 -13.13 -15.47 10.74
C LEU A 174 -13.73 -14.13 10.34
N GLY A 175 -12.90 -13.16 9.98
CA GLY A 175 -13.32 -11.82 9.54
C GLY A 175 -12.56 -11.29 8.34
N PHE A 176 -13.24 -10.44 7.55
CA PHE A 176 -12.68 -9.71 6.42
C PHE A 176 -13.13 -8.24 6.45
N PRO A 177 -12.32 -7.29 5.95
CA PRO A 177 -12.70 -5.88 5.83
C PRO A 177 -13.56 -5.67 4.57
N ALA A 178 -14.80 -6.24 4.57
CA ALA A 178 -15.68 -6.24 3.41
C ALA A 178 -16.73 -5.10 3.43
N GLY A 179 -16.68 -4.21 4.41
CA GLY A 179 -17.51 -3.02 4.48
C GLY A 179 -17.13 -1.93 3.47
N PRO A 180 -17.87 -0.81 3.45
CA PRO A 180 -17.68 0.26 2.46
C PRO A 180 -16.27 0.88 2.45
N GLN A 181 -15.62 0.95 3.61
CA GLN A 181 -14.25 1.46 3.75
C GLN A 181 -13.18 0.35 3.71
N GLY A 182 -13.62 -0.91 3.57
CA GLY A 182 -12.75 -2.06 3.49
C GLY A 182 -12.07 -2.16 2.12
N LEU A 183 -10.91 -2.79 2.09
CA LEU A 183 -10.15 -2.99 0.86
C LEU A 183 -10.40 -4.39 0.28
N LYS A 184 -11.66 -4.86 0.32
CA LYS A 184 -12.02 -6.21 -0.15
C LYS A 184 -11.58 -6.51 -1.58
N HIS A 185 -11.63 -5.51 -2.47
CA HIS A 185 -11.15 -5.67 -3.85
C HIS A 185 -9.67 -6.07 -3.92
N ARG A 186 -8.84 -5.59 -2.99
CA ARG A 186 -7.41 -5.96 -2.93
C ARG A 186 -7.20 -7.42 -2.59
N PHE A 187 -8.07 -8.00 -1.75
CA PHE A 187 -8.03 -9.43 -1.48
C PHE A 187 -8.29 -10.25 -2.75
N PHE A 188 -9.28 -9.87 -3.56
CA PHE A 188 -9.58 -10.58 -4.81
C PHE A 188 -8.50 -10.38 -5.86
N GLN A 189 -8.00 -9.15 -6.02
CA GLN A 189 -6.99 -8.78 -7.01
C GLN A 189 -5.59 -9.35 -6.69
N GLY A 190 -5.22 -9.40 -5.42
CA GLY A 190 -3.86 -9.67 -5.01
C GLY A 190 -3.63 -11.01 -4.32
N PHE A 191 -4.70 -11.70 -3.91
CA PHE A 191 -4.58 -12.91 -3.09
C PHE A 191 -5.44 -14.05 -3.65
N LEU A 192 -6.75 -13.89 -3.72
CA LEU A 192 -7.63 -15.00 -4.10
C LEU A 192 -7.45 -15.40 -5.57
N LEU A 193 -7.78 -14.48 -6.51
CA LEU A 193 -7.75 -14.83 -7.94
C LEU A 193 -6.35 -15.24 -8.39
N PRO A 194 -5.27 -14.49 -8.10
CA PRO A 194 -3.93 -14.91 -8.51
C PRO A 194 -3.51 -16.27 -7.93
N ALA A 195 -3.91 -16.60 -6.69
CA ALA A 195 -3.58 -17.89 -6.10
C ALA A 195 -4.23 -19.08 -6.82
N TYR A 196 -5.38 -18.88 -7.45
CA TYR A 196 -6.10 -19.92 -8.20
C TYR A 196 -5.80 -19.91 -9.69
N THR A 197 -5.65 -18.74 -10.30
CA THR A 197 -5.54 -18.57 -11.75
C THR A 197 -4.12 -18.27 -12.24
N GLY A 198 -3.26 -17.73 -11.38
CA GLY A 198 -1.99 -17.13 -11.78
C GLY A 198 -2.16 -15.77 -12.46
N SER A 199 -3.31 -15.12 -12.32
CA SER A 199 -3.71 -13.92 -13.06
C SER A 199 -4.57 -13.00 -12.20
N THR A 200 -4.51 -11.70 -12.46
CA THR A 200 -5.49 -10.74 -11.97
C THR A 200 -6.53 -10.43 -13.06
N VAL A 201 -6.14 -10.29 -14.31
CA VAL A 201 -6.97 -9.78 -15.41
C VAL A 201 -7.26 -10.85 -16.48
N THR A 202 -6.22 -11.49 -17.03
CA THR A 202 -6.36 -12.31 -18.23
C THR A 202 -7.22 -13.55 -18.04
N GLN A 203 -7.27 -14.11 -16.83
CA GLN A 203 -8.03 -15.32 -16.47
C GLN A 203 -9.25 -15.02 -15.59
N PHE A 204 -9.80 -13.81 -15.71
CA PHE A 204 -10.87 -13.32 -14.80
C PHE A 204 -12.11 -14.21 -14.78
N ARG A 205 -12.46 -14.84 -15.90
CA ARG A 205 -13.63 -15.74 -16.03
C ARG A 205 -13.29 -17.19 -16.35
N SER A 206 -12.04 -17.58 -16.15
CA SER A 206 -11.59 -18.96 -16.37
C SER A 206 -12.28 -19.96 -15.45
N ALA A 207 -12.13 -21.26 -15.72
CA ALA A 207 -12.65 -22.31 -14.84
C ALA A 207 -11.98 -22.27 -13.45
N GLU A 208 -10.72 -21.87 -13.40
CA GLU A 208 -9.98 -21.67 -12.16
C GLU A 208 -10.51 -20.46 -11.35
N ALA A 209 -10.92 -19.38 -12.03
CA ALA A 209 -11.57 -18.25 -11.37
C ALA A 209 -12.95 -18.64 -10.80
N GLU A 210 -13.73 -19.46 -11.53
CA GLU A 210 -14.98 -20.03 -11.02
C GLU A 210 -14.72 -20.86 -9.76
N THR A 211 -13.69 -21.71 -9.78
CA THR A 211 -13.26 -22.51 -8.61
C THR A 211 -12.87 -21.61 -7.43
N ALA A 212 -12.13 -20.51 -7.67
CA ALA A 212 -11.74 -19.55 -6.64
C ALA A 212 -12.96 -18.93 -5.95
N TRP A 213 -13.95 -18.50 -6.73
CA TRP A 213 -15.17 -17.90 -6.17
C TRP A 213 -16.05 -18.90 -5.42
N GLU A 214 -16.15 -20.16 -5.87
CA GLU A 214 -16.87 -21.20 -5.11
C GLU A 214 -16.15 -21.54 -3.79
N ALA A 215 -14.81 -21.61 -3.80
CA ALA A 215 -14.04 -21.76 -2.57
C ALA A 215 -14.25 -20.56 -1.62
N PHE A 216 -14.28 -19.33 -2.15
CA PHE A 216 -14.51 -18.14 -1.34
C PHE A 216 -15.95 -18.09 -0.80
N LYS A 217 -16.98 -18.51 -1.54
CA LYS A 217 -18.34 -18.66 -0.99
C LYS A 217 -18.37 -19.62 0.20
N THR A 218 -17.64 -20.74 0.09
CA THR A 218 -17.52 -21.71 1.18
C THR A 218 -16.83 -21.09 2.41
N LEU A 219 -15.74 -20.33 2.19
CA LEU A 219 -15.05 -19.60 3.25
C LEU A 219 -15.94 -18.53 3.89
N TRP A 220 -16.68 -17.77 3.05
CA TRP A 220 -17.58 -16.72 3.52
C TRP A 220 -18.72 -17.26 4.39
N ALA A 221 -19.21 -18.46 4.11
CA ALA A 221 -20.21 -19.13 4.95
C ALA A 221 -19.72 -19.41 6.38
N GLN A 222 -18.39 -19.44 6.60
CA GLN A 222 -17.72 -19.57 7.90
C GLN A 222 -17.20 -18.23 8.44
N THR A 223 -17.49 -17.13 7.75
CA THR A 223 -17.04 -15.77 8.11
C THR A 223 -18.10 -15.07 8.98
N ASN A 224 -17.65 -14.28 9.96
CA ASN A 224 -18.55 -13.46 10.77
C ASN A 224 -19.37 -12.53 9.87
N PRO A 225 -20.70 -12.59 9.91
CA PRO A 225 -21.55 -11.79 9.02
C PRO A 225 -21.33 -10.27 9.13
N ALA A 226 -20.87 -9.78 10.30
CA ALA A 226 -20.53 -8.37 10.50
C ALA A 226 -19.36 -7.92 9.61
N SER A 227 -18.59 -8.86 9.02
CA SER A 227 -17.54 -8.57 8.05
C SER A 227 -18.01 -7.72 6.86
N ALA A 228 -19.29 -7.84 6.47
CA ALA A 228 -19.90 -6.99 5.45
C ALA A 228 -19.91 -5.49 5.82
N ASN A 229 -19.71 -5.14 7.10
CA ASN A 229 -19.69 -3.78 7.61
C ASN A 229 -18.30 -3.33 8.11
N TYR A 230 -17.35 -4.25 8.31
CA TYR A 230 -16.02 -3.88 8.82
C TYR A 230 -15.21 -3.14 7.75
N GLY A 231 -14.73 -1.95 8.11
CA GLY A 231 -13.76 -1.21 7.29
C GLY A 231 -12.31 -1.61 7.62
N PHE A 232 -12.07 -1.98 8.89
CA PHE A 232 -10.76 -2.29 9.46
C PHE A 232 -10.91 -3.49 10.41
N MET A 233 -9.89 -4.32 10.52
CA MET A 233 -9.97 -5.55 11.33
C MET A 233 -9.34 -5.44 12.72
N GLN A 234 -8.66 -4.34 13.05
CA GLN A 234 -8.05 -4.17 14.37
C GLN A 234 -9.07 -4.21 15.51
N GLU A 235 -10.19 -3.48 15.40
CA GLU A 235 -11.20 -3.44 16.44
C GLU A 235 -11.94 -4.77 16.63
N PRO A 236 -12.43 -5.46 15.57
CA PRO A 236 -13.00 -6.79 15.70
C PRO A 236 -12.06 -7.83 16.31
N LEU A 237 -10.74 -7.74 16.08
CA LEU A 237 -9.74 -8.58 16.73
C LEU A 237 -9.60 -8.24 18.22
N LEU A 238 -9.51 -6.95 18.57
CA LEU A 238 -9.38 -6.49 19.97
C LEU A 238 -10.60 -6.83 20.83
N THR A 239 -11.80 -6.72 20.26
CA THR A 239 -13.06 -7.07 20.93
C THR A 239 -13.38 -8.57 20.90
N GLU A 240 -12.56 -9.36 20.20
CA GLU A 240 -12.73 -10.81 20.03
C GLU A 240 -14.04 -11.19 19.30
N GLU A 241 -14.65 -10.25 18.56
CA GLU A 241 -15.74 -10.57 17.64
C GLU A 241 -15.27 -11.55 16.56
N VAL A 242 -14.04 -11.37 16.10
CA VAL A 242 -13.30 -12.33 15.27
C VAL A 242 -12.00 -12.74 15.95
N TRP A 243 -11.51 -13.93 15.62
CA TRP A 243 -10.24 -14.46 16.11
C TRP A 243 -9.22 -14.63 15.01
N VAL A 244 -9.66 -14.70 13.75
CA VAL A 244 -8.82 -14.75 12.56
C VAL A 244 -9.30 -13.69 11.59
N ALA A 245 -8.38 -12.90 11.03
CA ALA A 245 -8.71 -11.82 10.12
C ALA A 245 -7.67 -11.65 9.02
N PHE A 246 -8.08 -11.06 7.89
CA PHE A 246 -7.22 -10.58 6.83
C PHE A 246 -7.32 -9.06 6.76
N ASP A 247 -6.20 -8.33 6.77
CA ASP A 247 -6.19 -6.88 6.47
C ASP A 247 -4.78 -6.39 6.12
N HIS A 248 -4.71 -5.13 5.72
CA HIS A 248 -3.48 -4.39 5.50
C HIS A 248 -2.68 -4.22 6.80
N VAL A 249 -1.36 -4.32 6.75
CA VAL A 249 -0.50 -4.25 7.95
C VAL A 249 -0.70 -2.96 8.76
N ALA A 250 -0.90 -1.80 8.11
CA ALA A 250 -1.17 -0.55 8.80
C ALA A 250 -2.52 -0.57 9.56
N ARG A 251 -3.49 -1.38 9.11
CA ARG A 251 -4.81 -1.51 9.71
C ARG A 251 -4.90 -2.61 10.77
N LEU A 252 -3.86 -3.42 10.92
CA LEU A 252 -3.71 -4.42 11.96
C LEU A 252 -2.83 -3.94 13.13
N GLY A 253 -2.00 -2.91 12.87
CA GLY A 253 -0.92 -2.50 13.77
C GLY A 253 -1.36 -2.23 15.21
N ASP A 254 -2.47 -1.53 15.40
CA ASP A 254 -2.94 -1.16 16.73
C ASP A 254 -3.34 -2.39 17.57
N ALA A 255 -3.92 -3.42 16.98
CA ALA A 255 -4.25 -4.64 17.70
C ALA A 255 -2.98 -5.28 18.29
N PHE A 256 -1.92 -5.41 17.48
CA PHE A 256 -0.65 -5.98 17.90
C PHE A 256 0.10 -5.09 18.91
N ASN A 257 -0.01 -3.76 18.79
CA ASN A 257 0.63 -2.85 19.74
C ASN A 257 -0.08 -2.78 21.09
N GLN A 258 -1.41 -2.91 21.12
CA GLN A 258 -2.20 -2.88 22.35
C GLN A 258 -2.16 -4.23 23.10
N ARG A 259 -2.14 -5.35 22.38
CA ARG A 259 -2.19 -6.72 22.95
C ARG A 259 -1.14 -7.62 22.28
N PRO A 260 0.18 -7.32 22.45
CA PRO A 260 1.26 -7.97 21.69
C PRO A 260 1.36 -9.48 21.89
N ASP A 261 0.98 -9.98 23.08
CA ASP A 261 1.06 -11.40 23.41
C ASP A 261 -0.14 -12.21 22.93
N ASP A 262 -1.22 -11.54 22.50
CA ASP A 262 -2.47 -12.21 22.15
C ASP A 262 -2.55 -12.58 20.67
N PHE A 263 -1.77 -11.95 19.81
CA PHE A 263 -1.90 -12.13 18.37
C PHE A 263 -0.66 -12.74 17.73
N VAL A 264 -0.87 -13.36 16.57
CA VAL A 264 0.17 -13.83 15.64
C VAL A 264 -0.20 -13.39 14.23
N ALA A 265 0.80 -12.91 13.48
CA ALA A 265 0.66 -12.59 12.05
C ALA A 265 1.24 -13.73 11.21
N PHE A 266 0.66 -13.97 10.04
CA PHE A 266 1.10 -15.02 9.13
C PHE A 266 0.67 -14.69 7.68
N PRO A 267 1.30 -15.36 6.67
CA PRO A 267 0.99 -15.17 5.27
C PRO A 267 -0.46 -15.49 4.92
N ALA A 268 -1.00 -14.86 3.87
CA ALA A 268 -2.25 -15.29 3.27
C ALA A 268 -2.13 -16.73 2.70
N PRO A 269 -3.23 -17.48 2.59
CA PRO A 269 -3.21 -18.86 2.13
C PRO A 269 -2.72 -19.00 0.68
N ALA A 270 -2.08 -20.13 0.37
CA ALA A 270 -1.75 -20.54 -0.98
C ALA A 270 -2.94 -21.20 -1.67
N GLY A 271 -3.05 -20.97 -2.97
CA GLY A 271 -3.93 -21.71 -3.86
C GLY A 271 -3.15 -22.64 -4.81
N PRO A 272 -3.83 -23.21 -5.81
CA PRO A 272 -3.19 -24.16 -6.76
C PRO A 272 -2.04 -23.57 -7.59
N LYS A 273 -2.00 -22.26 -7.79
CA LYS A 273 -0.95 -21.56 -8.56
C LYS A 273 0.17 -20.99 -7.68
N GLY A 274 -0.01 -21.00 -6.38
CA GLY A 274 0.97 -20.52 -5.40
C GLY A 274 0.37 -19.59 -4.34
N ARG A 275 1.27 -19.00 -3.56
CA ARG A 275 0.98 -18.05 -2.50
C ARG A 275 0.99 -16.65 -3.06
N ALA A 276 -0.18 -16.21 -3.52
CA ALA A 276 -0.31 -14.87 -4.04
C ALA A 276 -0.24 -13.83 -2.92
N PHE A 277 0.41 -12.71 -3.21
CA PHE A 277 0.46 -11.55 -2.32
C PHE A 277 0.58 -10.25 -3.11
N MET A 278 0.06 -9.16 -2.54
CA MET A 278 0.10 -7.84 -3.15
C MET A 278 1.15 -6.97 -2.45
N PRO A 279 2.31 -6.72 -3.09
CA PRO A 279 3.23 -5.70 -2.60
C PRO A 279 2.62 -4.32 -2.87
N VAL A 280 2.46 -3.53 -1.81
CA VAL A 280 2.00 -2.14 -1.89
C VAL A 280 3.23 -1.25 -1.85
N ILE A 281 3.74 -0.86 -3.01
CA ILE A 281 4.92 -0.01 -3.14
C ILE A 281 4.46 1.44 -3.26
N ALA A 282 4.92 2.30 -2.37
CA ALA A 282 4.77 3.74 -2.46
C ALA A 282 6.06 4.37 -2.98
N GLY A 283 5.90 5.31 -3.90
CA GLY A 283 6.98 6.07 -4.52
C GLY A 283 6.94 7.55 -4.19
N VAL A 284 8.08 8.19 -4.27
CA VAL A 284 8.22 9.65 -4.32
C VAL A 284 8.72 10.05 -5.70
N ALA A 285 8.08 11.06 -6.28
CA ALA A 285 8.42 11.62 -7.59
C ALA A 285 8.51 13.14 -7.50
N VAL A 286 9.19 13.75 -8.46
CA VAL A 286 9.31 15.22 -8.57
C VAL A 286 8.75 15.65 -9.93
N MET A 287 7.87 16.63 -9.89
CA MET A 287 7.29 17.19 -11.11
C MET A 287 8.28 18.12 -11.81
N SER A 288 8.26 18.12 -13.15
CA SER A 288 9.02 19.10 -13.96
C SER A 288 8.60 20.54 -13.71
N THR A 289 7.41 20.75 -13.13
CA THR A 289 6.84 22.05 -12.73
C THR A 289 7.15 22.44 -11.29
N ALA A 290 7.96 21.65 -10.56
CA ALA A 290 8.29 21.92 -9.17
C ALA A 290 8.90 23.32 -8.99
N PRO A 291 8.46 24.10 -7.98
CA PRO A 291 8.89 25.50 -7.82
C PRO A 291 10.35 25.65 -7.42
N ASP A 292 10.91 24.65 -6.74
CA ASP A 292 12.30 24.60 -6.29
C ASP A 292 12.84 23.17 -6.42
N MET A 293 13.57 22.92 -7.48
CA MET A 293 14.11 21.60 -7.81
C MET A 293 15.11 21.11 -6.76
N ASP A 294 15.96 21.98 -6.24
CA ASP A 294 16.96 21.61 -5.23
C ASP A 294 16.29 21.18 -3.92
N GLN A 295 15.22 21.89 -3.52
CA GLN A 295 14.44 21.53 -2.33
C GLN A 295 13.71 20.20 -2.55
N SER A 296 13.14 20.00 -3.72
CA SER A 296 12.43 18.76 -4.06
C SER A 296 13.37 17.56 -4.03
N MET A 297 14.55 17.65 -4.64
CA MET A 297 15.57 16.61 -4.60
C MET A 297 16.12 16.36 -3.21
N ALA A 298 16.29 17.42 -2.40
CA ALA A 298 16.68 17.28 -1.01
C ALA A 298 15.64 16.53 -0.18
N LEU A 299 14.34 16.79 -0.42
CA LEU A 299 13.25 16.09 0.25
C LEU A 299 13.18 14.60 -0.18
N VAL A 300 13.32 14.31 -1.47
CA VAL A 300 13.43 12.91 -1.95
C VAL A 300 14.56 12.17 -1.21
N ASN A 301 15.76 12.75 -1.18
CA ASN A 301 16.90 12.14 -0.50
C ASN A 301 16.69 12.04 1.02
N TYR A 302 15.98 12.99 1.64
CA TYR A 302 15.59 12.91 3.03
C TYR A 302 14.67 11.71 3.31
N MET A 303 13.68 11.46 2.45
CA MET A 303 12.78 10.30 2.55
C MET A 303 13.52 8.96 2.41
N LEU A 304 14.65 8.95 1.71
CA LEU A 304 15.47 7.75 1.49
C LEU A 304 16.52 7.50 2.58
N LYS A 305 16.70 8.39 3.55
CA LYS A 305 17.62 8.18 4.66
C LYS A 305 17.16 7.00 5.52
N PRO A 306 18.08 6.12 5.99
CA PRO A 306 17.73 5.00 6.86
C PRO A 306 16.91 5.41 8.09
N GLU A 307 17.30 6.50 8.76
CA GLU A 307 16.60 7.01 9.93
C GLU A 307 15.18 7.49 9.61
N THR A 308 14.96 8.09 8.44
CA THR A 308 13.63 8.52 7.98
C THR A 308 12.75 7.33 7.65
N GLN A 309 13.30 6.29 7.02
CA GLN A 309 12.57 5.06 6.74
C GLN A 309 12.20 4.29 8.02
N VAL A 310 13.07 4.26 9.02
CA VAL A 310 12.74 3.70 10.34
C VAL A 310 11.65 4.52 11.03
N ALA A 311 11.71 5.85 10.97
CA ALA A 311 10.66 6.73 11.51
C ALA A 311 9.32 6.48 10.81
N THR A 312 9.33 6.32 9.48
CA THR A 312 8.14 5.97 8.68
C THR A 312 7.54 4.64 9.13
N LEU A 313 8.37 3.59 9.30
CA LEU A 313 7.92 2.29 9.77
C LEU A 313 7.25 2.36 11.15
N ARG A 314 7.85 3.13 12.09
CA ARG A 314 7.26 3.34 13.42
C ARG A 314 5.91 4.05 13.37
N ALA A 315 5.79 5.04 12.47
CA ALA A 315 4.62 5.90 12.37
C ALA A 315 3.45 5.25 11.60
N THR A 316 3.73 4.38 10.61
CA THR A 316 2.74 3.97 9.61
C THR A 316 2.63 2.45 9.41
N ASN A 317 3.53 1.65 9.99
CA ASN A 317 3.72 0.23 9.68
C ASN A 317 4.04 -0.06 8.19
N PHE A 318 4.49 0.95 7.43
CA PHE A 318 5.08 0.73 6.12
C PHE A 318 6.57 0.45 6.26
N PHE A 319 7.01 -0.65 5.68
CA PHE A 319 8.37 -1.14 5.79
C PHE A 319 9.33 -0.38 4.88
N PRO A 320 10.61 -0.24 5.27
CA PRO A 320 11.65 0.28 4.40
C PRO A 320 11.72 -0.51 3.08
N VAL A 321 12.08 0.20 2.01
CA VAL A 321 12.46 -0.42 0.73
C VAL A 321 13.97 -0.69 0.67
N LYS A 322 14.75 0.02 1.50
CA LYS A 322 16.18 -0.24 1.66
C LYS A 322 16.41 -1.40 2.62
N ASP A 323 17.42 -2.20 2.32
CA ASP A 323 17.94 -3.21 3.26
C ASP A 323 18.72 -2.50 4.39
N ILE A 324 18.02 -2.23 5.48
CA ILE A 324 18.57 -1.55 6.66
C ILE A 324 18.27 -2.35 7.93
N PRO A 325 19.20 -2.39 8.90
CA PRO A 325 18.95 -3.01 10.18
C PRO A 325 17.88 -2.22 10.95
N LEU A 326 16.87 -2.95 11.45
CA LEU A 326 15.84 -2.34 12.28
C LEU A 326 16.28 -2.32 13.75
N PRO A 327 16.01 -1.21 14.49
CA PRO A 327 16.28 -1.14 15.93
C PRO A 327 15.51 -2.17 16.74
N ASP A 328 16.08 -2.65 17.84
CA ASP A 328 15.45 -3.64 18.74
C ASP A 328 14.16 -3.13 19.42
N ASP A 329 14.04 -1.81 19.56
CA ASP A 329 12.92 -1.12 20.21
C ASP A 329 11.73 -0.82 19.27
N MET A 330 11.67 -1.50 18.10
CA MET A 330 10.54 -1.36 17.19
C MET A 330 9.20 -1.78 17.84
N PRO A 331 8.06 -1.19 17.39
CA PRO A 331 6.72 -1.56 17.85
C PRO A 331 6.46 -3.06 17.76
N ALA A 332 5.57 -3.57 18.60
CA ALA A 332 5.22 -4.99 18.62
C ALA A 332 4.62 -5.45 17.28
N SER A 333 3.83 -4.58 16.63
CA SER A 333 3.30 -4.83 15.27
C SER A 333 4.43 -5.12 14.27
N VAL A 334 5.47 -4.31 14.23
CA VAL A 334 6.61 -4.48 13.32
C VAL A 334 7.33 -5.80 13.58
N LYS A 335 7.55 -6.14 14.86
CA LYS A 335 8.18 -7.40 15.26
C LYS A 335 7.37 -8.63 14.86
N ALA A 336 6.05 -8.51 14.84
CA ALA A 336 5.15 -9.59 14.42
C ALA A 336 5.02 -9.68 12.89
N PHE A 337 4.95 -8.55 12.19
CA PHE A 337 4.72 -8.51 10.75
C PHE A 337 5.96 -8.85 9.94
N GLY A 338 7.14 -8.40 10.35
CA GLY A 338 8.39 -8.63 9.63
C GLY A 338 8.63 -10.11 9.29
N PRO A 339 8.61 -11.04 10.26
CA PRO A 339 8.75 -12.47 10.00
C PRO A 339 7.65 -13.04 9.08
N ALA A 340 6.39 -12.59 9.23
CA ALA A 340 5.29 -13.05 8.39
C ALA A 340 5.43 -12.58 6.94
N ILE A 341 5.86 -11.33 6.72
CA ILE A 341 6.17 -10.80 5.39
C ILE A 341 7.33 -11.58 4.77
N ALA A 342 8.41 -11.83 5.53
CA ALA A 342 9.56 -12.59 5.04
C ALA A 342 9.17 -14.03 4.68
N ALA A 343 8.33 -14.69 5.47
CA ALA A 343 7.80 -16.01 5.17
C ALA A 343 6.94 -16.02 3.90
N MET A 344 6.14 -14.98 3.68
CA MET A 344 5.30 -14.83 2.49
C MET A 344 6.11 -14.58 1.22
N THR A 345 7.01 -13.61 1.27
CA THR A 345 7.81 -13.21 0.10
C THR A 345 8.92 -14.19 -0.24
N GLY A 346 9.44 -14.93 0.75
CA GLY A 346 10.46 -15.96 0.59
C GLY A 346 9.90 -17.36 0.34
N ALA A 347 8.59 -17.55 0.30
CA ALA A 347 8.00 -18.86 0.03
C ALA A 347 8.40 -19.37 -1.37
N PRO A 348 8.67 -20.67 -1.53
CA PRO A 348 9.03 -21.24 -2.85
C PRO A 348 7.98 -21.06 -3.92
N ASP A 349 6.71 -20.90 -3.51
CA ASP A 349 5.53 -20.70 -4.33
C ASP A 349 5.02 -19.24 -4.29
N ALA A 350 5.86 -18.30 -3.84
CA ALA A 350 5.51 -16.88 -3.76
C ALA A 350 5.14 -16.32 -5.14
N LEU A 351 3.97 -15.67 -5.22
CA LEU A 351 3.43 -15.12 -6.45
C LEU A 351 3.04 -13.65 -6.24
N PRO A 352 3.91 -12.68 -6.59
CA PRO A 352 3.59 -11.27 -6.44
C PRO A 352 2.52 -10.85 -7.45
N ALA A 353 1.44 -10.24 -6.95
CA ALA A 353 0.38 -9.61 -7.74
C ALA A 353 0.46 -8.10 -7.53
N LEU A 354 0.99 -7.39 -8.50
CA LEU A 354 1.21 -5.94 -8.40
C LEU A 354 -0.10 -5.16 -8.36
N LEU A 355 -0.04 -3.95 -7.84
CA LEU A 355 -1.13 -2.99 -7.94
C LEU A 355 -1.44 -2.69 -9.41
N PRO A 356 -2.72 -2.44 -9.76
CA PRO A 356 -3.13 -2.08 -11.13
C PRO A 356 -2.35 -0.87 -11.64
N MET A 357 -1.95 -0.89 -12.90
CA MET A 357 -1.19 0.15 -13.57
C MET A 357 -1.91 0.65 -14.83
N GLY A 358 -1.63 1.90 -15.24
CA GLY A 358 -2.11 2.45 -16.51
C GLY A 358 -3.61 2.73 -16.58
N LEU A 359 -4.34 2.63 -15.47
CA LEU A 359 -5.81 2.80 -15.45
C LEU A 359 -6.25 4.28 -15.33
N GLY A 360 -5.34 5.19 -14.98
CA GLY A 360 -5.66 6.60 -14.79
C GLY A 360 -6.86 6.82 -13.85
N GLU A 361 -7.80 7.65 -14.26
CA GLU A 361 -9.02 7.94 -13.50
C GLU A 361 -9.97 6.74 -13.37
N MET A 362 -9.79 5.69 -14.17
CA MET A 362 -10.65 4.52 -14.18
C MET A 362 -10.24 3.46 -13.13
N GLY A 363 -9.20 3.69 -12.35
CA GLY A 363 -8.77 2.78 -11.28
C GLY A 363 -9.87 2.46 -10.26
N GLY A 364 -10.73 3.44 -9.96
CA GLY A 364 -11.93 3.25 -9.12
C GLY A 364 -12.94 2.27 -9.72
N GLN A 365 -13.20 2.37 -11.03
CA GLN A 365 -14.11 1.48 -11.75
C GLN A 365 -13.54 0.06 -11.84
N PHE A 366 -12.23 -0.07 -12.05
CA PHE A 366 -11.55 -1.36 -12.00
C PHE A 366 -11.77 -2.05 -10.64
N ASN A 367 -11.56 -1.34 -9.54
CA ASN A 367 -11.80 -1.87 -8.20
C ASN A 367 -13.27 -2.25 -7.98
N GLN A 368 -14.19 -1.45 -8.54
CA GLN A 368 -15.63 -1.68 -8.42
C GLN A 368 -16.06 -3.00 -9.09
N ILE A 369 -15.47 -3.40 -10.21
CA ILE A 369 -15.76 -4.68 -10.87
C ILE A 369 -15.54 -5.87 -9.91
N TYR A 370 -14.45 -5.88 -9.16
CA TYR A 370 -14.18 -6.94 -8.17
C TYR A 370 -15.11 -6.86 -6.96
N THR A 371 -15.47 -5.64 -6.55
CA THR A 371 -16.45 -5.41 -5.49
C THR A 371 -17.83 -5.92 -5.91
N ASP A 372 -18.28 -5.56 -7.12
CA ASP A 372 -19.57 -5.99 -7.66
C ASP A 372 -19.61 -7.51 -7.85
N THR A 373 -18.51 -8.13 -8.28
CA THR A 373 -18.39 -9.57 -8.38
C THR A 373 -18.64 -10.24 -7.03
N PHE A 374 -17.97 -9.76 -5.98
CA PHE A 374 -18.18 -10.22 -4.62
C PHE A 374 -19.63 -10.02 -4.16
N GLU A 375 -20.17 -8.82 -4.34
CA GLU A 375 -21.53 -8.50 -3.88
C GLU A 375 -22.58 -9.35 -4.60
N GLN A 376 -22.43 -9.60 -5.90
CA GLN A 376 -23.37 -10.40 -6.65
C GLN A 376 -23.26 -11.90 -6.34
N ILE A 377 -22.05 -12.45 -6.28
CA ILE A 377 -21.83 -13.88 -6.04
C ILE A 377 -22.09 -14.23 -4.58
N VAL A 378 -21.44 -13.49 -3.66
CA VAL A 378 -21.33 -13.90 -2.26
C VAL A 378 -22.52 -13.38 -1.45
N LEU A 379 -22.85 -12.10 -1.56
CA LEU A 379 -23.96 -11.51 -0.82
C LEU A 379 -25.31 -11.72 -1.53
N GLY A 380 -25.32 -11.63 -2.86
CA GLY A 380 -26.53 -11.76 -3.68
C GLY A 380 -26.87 -13.19 -4.09
N GLY A 381 -25.96 -14.17 -3.90
CA GLY A 381 -26.18 -15.57 -4.22
C GLY A 381 -26.37 -15.87 -5.71
N ARG A 382 -25.91 -14.98 -6.60
CA ARG A 382 -25.99 -15.19 -8.07
C ARG A 382 -25.06 -16.32 -8.50
N PRO A 383 -25.40 -17.03 -9.59
CA PRO A 383 -24.51 -18.03 -10.18
C PRO A 383 -23.14 -17.42 -10.49
N VAL A 384 -22.08 -18.13 -10.11
CA VAL A 384 -20.70 -17.63 -10.29
C VAL A 384 -20.42 -17.39 -11.77
N ARG A 385 -20.69 -18.36 -12.64
CA ARG A 385 -20.41 -18.26 -14.07
C ARG A 385 -21.08 -17.05 -14.72
N ASP A 386 -22.38 -16.88 -14.49
CA ASP A 386 -23.15 -15.77 -15.08
C ASP A 386 -22.62 -14.41 -14.64
N THR A 387 -22.20 -14.32 -13.38
CA THR A 387 -21.62 -13.09 -12.82
C THR A 387 -20.24 -12.81 -13.43
N LEU A 388 -19.37 -13.82 -13.52
CA LEU A 388 -18.05 -13.67 -14.13
C LEU A 388 -18.16 -13.29 -15.62
N ASP A 389 -19.10 -13.87 -16.37
CA ASP A 389 -19.34 -13.50 -17.76
C ASP A 389 -19.74 -12.03 -17.89
N ALA A 390 -20.66 -11.55 -17.05
CA ALA A 390 -21.11 -10.16 -17.07
C ALA A 390 -20.00 -9.17 -16.65
N GLN A 391 -19.25 -9.50 -15.60
CA GLN A 391 -18.19 -8.64 -15.10
C GLN A 391 -16.93 -8.65 -15.98
N ALA A 392 -16.67 -9.77 -16.70
CA ALA A 392 -15.61 -9.83 -17.70
C ALA A 392 -15.86 -8.89 -18.88
N GLU A 393 -17.12 -8.71 -19.31
CA GLU A 393 -17.46 -7.72 -20.34
C GLU A 393 -17.14 -6.29 -19.87
N ALA A 394 -17.49 -5.96 -18.63
CA ALA A 394 -17.17 -4.65 -18.05
C ALA A 394 -15.65 -4.44 -17.93
N LEU A 395 -14.94 -5.47 -17.45
CA LEU A 395 -13.48 -5.45 -17.34
C LEU A 395 -12.81 -5.29 -18.71
N ARG A 396 -13.27 -6.03 -19.72
CA ARG A 396 -12.75 -5.93 -21.09
C ARG A 396 -12.94 -4.53 -21.67
N ALA A 397 -14.15 -3.97 -21.50
CA ALA A 397 -14.43 -2.61 -21.95
C ALA A 397 -13.49 -1.59 -21.30
N LEU A 398 -13.28 -1.70 -20.00
CA LEU A 398 -12.37 -0.83 -19.24
C LEU A 398 -10.91 -0.96 -19.72
N MET A 399 -10.41 -2.18 -19.90
CA MET A 399 -9.04 -2.40 -20.36
C MET A 399 -8.83 -1.84 -21.78
N VAL A 400 -9.80 -1.96 -22.66
CA VAL A 400 -9.76 -1.37 -24.01
C VAL A 400 -9.78 0.16 -23.95
N GLU A 401 -10.64 0.75 -23.11
CA GLU A 401 -10.80 2.19 -22.97
C GLU A 401 -9.53 2.84 -22.40
N THR A 402 -8.92 2.23 -21.37
CA THR A 402 -7.70 2.73 -20.75
C THR A 402 -6.45 2.47 -21.59
N GLY A 403 -6.47 1.43 -22.42
CA GLY A 403 -5.26 0.95 -23.10
C GLY A 403 -4.22 0.34 -22.16
N ALA A 404 -4.57 0.10 -20.89
CA ALA A 404 -3.64 -0.35 -19.86
C ALA A 404 -3.04 -1.72 -20.20
N PRO A 405 -1.71 -1.87 -20.18
CA PRO A 405 -1.06 -3.16 -20.41
C PRO A 405 -1.29 -4.09 -19.22
N CYS A 406 -1.01 -5.37 -19.38
CA CYS A 406 -1.00 -6.32 -18.26
C CYS A 406 0.15 -6.00 -17.28
N TRP A 407 -0.10 -6.32 -16.01
CA TRP A 407 0.89 -6.26 -14.93
C TRP A 407 0.94 -7.60 -14.19
N ALA A 408 2.05 -7.89 -13.51
CA ALA A 408 2.22 -9.15 -12.79
C ALA A 408 1.07 -9.42 -11.78
N PRO A 409 0.60 -10.67 -11.68
CA PRO A 409 1.21 -11.88 -12.25
C PRO A 409 0.82 -12.18 -13.70
N ASP A 410 -0.05 -11.40 -14.33
CA ASP A 410 -0.33 -11.54 -15.75
C ASP A 410 0.95 -11.26 -16.57
N ALA A 411 1.14 -12.01 -17.66
CA ALA A 411 2.27 -11.78 -18.54
C ALA A 411 2.15 -10.40 -19.23
N PRO A 412 3.25 -9.67 -19.44
CA PRO A 412 3.23 -8.39 -20.14
C PRO A 412 2.53 -8.50 -21.50
N SER A 413 1.76 -7.47 -21.87
CA SER A 413 1.04 -7.40 -23.15
C SER A 413 1.49 -6.20 -24.00
N ASP A 414 1.44 -6.38 -25.31
CA ASP A 414 1.58 -5.28 -26.28
C ASP A 414 0.21 -4.61 -26.47
N GLY A 415 -0.12 -3.59 -25.67
CA GLY A 415 -1.40 -2.92 -25.67
C GLY A 415 -2.34 -3.38 -24.55
N PRO A 416 -3.67 -3.13 -24.67
CA PRO A 416 -4.62 -3.43 -23.60
C PRO A 416 -4.53 -4.86 -23.10
N CYS A 417 -4.51 -5.05 -21.78
CA CYS A 417 -4.48 -6.39 -21.20
C CYS A 417 -5.75 -7.17 -21.62
N PRO A 418 -5.61 -8.33 -22.26
CA PRO A 418 -6.76 -9.11 -22.70
C PRO A 418 -7.52 -9.71 -21.51
N VAL A 419 -8.83 -9.81 -21.64
CA VAL A 419 -9.73 -10.48 -20.66
C VAL A 419 -10.39 -11.66 -21.34
N GLU A 420 -10.20 -12.86 -20.83
CA GLU A 420 -10.89 -14.05 -21.30
C GLU A 420 -12.36 -14.07 -20.90
#